data_8bbaf0522fa5a43b2f08745b682313e6
#
_entry.id   8bbaf0522fa5a43b2f08745b682313e6
#
_cell.length_a   1.000
_cell.length_b   1.000
_cell.length_c   1.000
_cell.angle_alpha   90.00
_cell.angle_beta   90.00
_cell.angle_gamma   90.00
#
_symmetry.space_group_name_H-M   'P 1'
#
loop_
_entity.id
_entity.type
_entity.pdbx_description
1 polymer ?
#
loop_
_entity_poly.entity_id
_entity_poly.type
_entity_poly.pdbx_seq_one_letter_code
_entity_poly.pdbx_strand_id
1 'polypeptide(L)'
;MKNPSQAPVADARSPLPGFQYARSQFEELVDLALTHAKQLGAADAAAEVSEGAGLSVSVRKGELENVERNRDKSLGVTVYLGRKRGNASTSDFSAAAVRQTVQAAYDIARFTAEDPVAGLPDADDVADSYPDLDLFHPWSIDSEEAARIALACEAAAFATSKKINNSEGAGVSAQQSHIFTAHLRGGERG
;
A
#
# COMPACT_ATOMS: atom_id res chain seq x y z
N MET A 1 11.83 -23.87 -30.29
CA MET A 1 10.93 -23.55 -29.18
C MET A 1 11.14 -22.08 -28.83
N LYS A 2 10.18 -21.20 -29.17
CA LYS A 2 10.25 -19.78 -28.82
C LYS A 2 9.84 -19.64 -27.35
N ASN A 3 10.69 -19.00 -26.58
CA ASN A 3 10.45 -18.68 -25.16
C ASN A 3 9.18 -17.81 -25.05
N PRO A 4 8.17 -18.15 -24.23
CA PRO A 4 7.00 -17.29 -24.08
C PRO A 4 7.36 -16.04 -23.28
N SER A 5 7.16 -14.91 -23.93
CA SER A 5 6.77 -13.61 -23.38
C SER A 5 7.44 -13.20 -22.06
N GLN A 6 8.57 -12.51 -22.19
CA GLN A 6 8.85 -11.44 -21.21
C GLN A 6 7.75 -10.38 -21.41
N ALA A 7 6.86 -10.26 -20.43
CA ALA A 7 6.01 -9.10 -20.33
C ALA A 7 6.92 -7.85 -20.33
N PRO A 8 6.54 -6.76 -21.00
CA PRO A 8 7.36 -5.56 -20.99
C PRO A 8 7.54 -5.11 -19.54
N VAL A 9 8.80 -5.00 -19.10
CA VAL A 9 9.14 -4.34 -17.83
C VAL A 9 8.47 -2.97 -17.90
N ALA A 10 7.49 -2.73 -17.04
CA ALA A 10 6.79 -1.45 -17.02
C ALA A 10 7.84 -0.34 -16.87
N ASP A 11 7.78 0.67 -17.73
CA ASP A 11 8.70 1.80 -17.65
C ASP A 11 8.54 2.42 -16.24
N ALA A 12 9.60 2.38 -15.44
CA ALA A 12 9.60 2.89 -14.06
C ALA A 12 9.20 4.37 -13.97
N ARG A 13 9.16 5.08 -15.10
CA ARG A 13 8.77 6.50 -15.22
C ARG A 13 7.31 6.72 -15.56
N SER A 14 6.55 5.66 -15.83
CA SER A 14 5.12 5.75 -16.15
C SER A 14 4.29 5.05 -15.07
N PRO A 15 3.18 5.66 -14.61
CA PRO A 15 2.28 4.99 -13.68
C PRO A 15 1.69 3.71 -14.28
N LEU A 16 1.53 2.68 -13.47
CA LEU A 16 0.76 1.50 -13.84
C LEU A 16 -0.73 1.86 -14.04
N PRO A 17 -1.49 1.10 -14.83
CA PRO A 17 -2.91 1.35 -15.04
C PRO A 17 -3.68 1.48 -13.72
N GLY A 18 -4.41 2.58 -13.56
CA GLY A 18 -5.20 2.85 -12.35
C GLY A 18 -4.47 3.61 -11.24
N PHE A 19 -3.17 3.83 -11.36
CA PHE A 19 -2.37 4.61 -10.41
C PHE A 19 -2.00 6.00 -10.94
N GLN A 20 -1.66 6.93 -10.02
CA GLN A 20 -1.26 8.30 -10.34
C GLN A 20 0.25 8.48 -10.33
N TYR A 21 0.96 7.66 -9.57
CA TYR A 21 2.38 7.80 -9.35
C TYR A 21 3.15 6.66 -10.03
N ALA A 22 4.24 7.02 -10.69
CA ALA A 22 5.20 6.07 -11.22
C ALA A 22 6.11 5.55 -10.09
N ARG A 23 6.73 4.40 -10.28
CA ARG A 23 7.72 3.85 -9.35
C ARG A 23 8.86 4.82 -9.07
N SER A 24 9.39 5.50 -10.09
CA SER A 24 10.47 6.48 -9.91
C SER A 24 10.10 7.64 -8.98
N GLN A 25 8.82 8.07 -8.98
CA GLN A 25 8.35 9.10 -8.06
C GLN A 25 8.30 8.59 -6.61
N PHE A 26 7.99 7.31 -6.39
CA PHE A 26 8.05 6.69 -5.08
C PHE A 26 9.50 6.57 -4.59
N GLU A 27 10.42 6.18 -5.48
CA GLU A 27 11.86 6.14 -5.20
C GLU A 27 12.37 7.52 -4.76
N GLU A 28 12.03 8.59 -5.49
CA GLU A 28 12.41 9.96 -5.13
C GLU A 28 11.87 10.41 -3.75
N LEU A 29 10.62 10.04 -3.42
CA LEU A 29 10.00 10.38 -2.14
C LEU A 29 10.69 9.65 -0.97
N VAL A 30 10.98 8.37 -1.14
CA VAL A 30 11.67 7.56 -0.14
C VAL A 30 13.11 8.03 0.05
N ASP A 31 13.82 8.31 -1.05
CA ASP A 31 15.20 8.85 -1.01
C ASP A 31 15.25 10.19 -0.27
N LEU A 32 14.27 11.08 -0.53
CA LEU A 32 14.15 12.34 0.18
C LEU A 32 13.96 12.12 1.69
N ALA A 33 13.08 11.20 2.07
CA ALA A 33 12.80 10.90 3.47
C ALA A 33 14.02 10.31 4.18
N LEU A 34 14.67 9.30 3.60
CA LEU A 34 15.84 8.64 4.17
C LEU A 34 17.06 9.58 4.25
N THR A 35 17.29 10.39 3.21
CA THR A 35 18.35 11.40 3.21
C THR A 35 18.13 12.43 4.33
N HIS A 36 16.91 12.89 4.51
CA HIS A 36 16.61 13.86 5.57
C HIS A 36 16.72 13.22 6.97
N ALA A 37 16.28 11.99 7.17
CA ALA A 37 16.49 11.27 8.42
C ALA A 37 17.98 11.15 8.80
N LYS A 38 18.83 10.84 7.82
CA LYS A 38 20.29 10.80 8.00
C LYS A 38 20.86 12.17 8.36
N GLN A 39 20.39 13.25 7.72
CA GLN A 39 20.81 14.63 8.06
C GLN A 39 20.46 15.04 9.48
N LEU A 40 19.34 14.55 10.02
CA LEU A 40 18.93 14.77 11.42
C LEU A 40 19.74 13.94 12.42
N GLY A 41 20.57 13.01 11.95
CA GLY A 41 21.39 12.14 12.80
C GLY A 41 20.69 10.85 13.24
N ALA A 42 19.69 10.38 12.48
CA ALA A 42 19.12 9.06 12.71
C ALA A 42 20.18 7.98 12.57
N ALA A 43 20.21 7.02 13.50
CA ALA A 43 21.09 5.85 13.41
C ALA A 43 20.63 4.91 12.29
N ASP A 44 19.31 4.73 12.17
CA ASP A 44 18.64 3.99 11.13
C ASP A 44 17.30 4.65 10.77
N ALA A 45 16.83 4.41 9.56
CA ALA A 45 15.50 4.82 9.14
C ALA A 45 14.95 3.89 8.05
N ALA A 46 13.64 3.74 8.00
CA ALA A 46 12.90 3.11 6.92
C ALA A 46 11.79 4.05 6.44
N ALA A 47 11.49 4.01 5.16
CA ALA A 47 10.37 4.73 4.59
C ALA A 47 9.58 3.80 3.66
N GLU A 48 8.28 3.97 3.67
CA GLU A 48 7.33 3.28 2.81
C GLU A 48 6.41 4.32 2.17
N VAL A 49 6.21 4.19 0.88
CA VAL A 49 5.24 5.00 0.15
C VAL A 49 4.27 4.08 -0.55
N SER A 50 3.00 4.43 -0.54
CA SER A 50 1.95 3.64 -1.16
C SER A 50 0.88 4.50 -1.81
N GLU A 51 0.23 3.93 -2.82
CA GLU A 51 -1.01 4.39 -3.43
C GLU A 51 -1.95 3.22 -3.55
N GLY A 52 -3.21 3.41 -3.20
CA GLY A 52 -4.27 2.41 -3.33
C GLY A 52 -5.49 2.97 -4.04
N ALA A 53 -6.20 2.11 -4.76
CA ALA A 53 -7.50 2.41 -5.33
C ALA A 53 -8.44 1.22 -5.16
N GLY A 54 -9.71 1.50 -4.86
CA GLY A 54 -10.68 0.47 -4.61
C GLY A 54 -12.09 0.81 -5.05
N LEU A 55 -12.85 -0.24 -5.31
CA LEU A 55 -14.30 -0.24 -5.47
C LEU A 55 -14.88 -1.26 -4.49
N SER A 56 -15.88 -0.87 -3.74
CA SER A 56 -16.67 -1.77 -2.90
C SER A 56 -18.15 -1.52 -3.17
N VAL A 57 -18.89 -2.57 -3.41
CA VAL A 57 -20.35 -2.51 -3.65
C VAL A 57 -21.02 -3.53 -2.75
N SER A 58 -22.06 -3.12 -2.03
CA SER A 58 -22.89 -4.01 -1.24
C SER A 58 -24.35 -3.93 -1.67
N VAL A 59 -25.01 -5.08 -1.58
CA VAL A 59 -26.45 -5.23 -1.84
C VAL A 59 -27.11 -5.91 -0.65
N ARG A 60 -28.38 -5.62 -0.42
CA ARG A 60 -29.17 -6.27 0.61
C ARG A 60 -30.62 -6.38 0.19
N LYS A 61 -31.20 -7.58 0.34
CA LYS A 61 -32.59 -7.89 -0.01
C LYS A 61 -32.97 -7.53 -1.45
N GLY A 62 -32.03 -7.75 -2.38
CA GLY A 62 -32.22 -7.50 -3.79
C GLY A 62 -32.06 -6.04 -4.21
N GLU A 63 -31.60 -5.17 -3.33
CA GLU A 63 -31.38 -3.75 -3.59
C GLU A 63 -29.93 -3.35 -3.35
N LEU A 64 -29.46 -2.35 -4.11
CA LEU A 64 -28.15 -1.73 -3.90
C LEU A 64 -28.16 -0.95 -2.56
N GLU A 65 -27.24 -1.29 -1.66
CA GLU A 65 -27.12 -0.66 -0.34
C GLU A 65 -26.02 0.40 -0.31
N ASN A 66 -24.85 0.07 -0.85
CA ASN A 66 -23.71 0.99 -0.84
C ASN A 66 -22.82 0.80 -2.07
N VAL A 67 -22.24 1.91 -2.54
CA VAL A 67 -21.16 1.95 -3.53
C VAL A 67 -20.10 2.89 -3.01
N GLU A 68 -18.90 2.37 -2.79
CA GLU A 68 -17.76 3.13 -2.32
C GLU A 68 -16.61 3.03 -3.32
N ARG A 69 -16.04 4.17 -3.70
CA ARG A 69 -14.79 4.28 -4.43
C ARG A 69 -13.82 5.08 -3.58
N ASN A 70 -12.69 4.47 -3.30
CA ASN A 70 -11.62 5.14 -2.57
C ASN A 70 -10.36 5.23 -3.42
N ARG A 71 -9.56 6.24 -3.10
CA ARG A 71 -8.20 6.37 -3.56
C ARG A 71 -7.39 7.02 -2.45
N ASP A 72 -6.42 6.28 -1.97
CA ASP A 72 -5.59 6.66 -0.84
C ASP A 72 -4.12 6.67 -1.23
N LYS A 73 -3.35 7.49 -0.57
CA LYS A 73 -1.90 7.51 -0.67
C LYS A 73 -1.29 7.85 0.69
N SER A 74 -0.14 7.27 0.97
CA SER A 74 0.57 7.50 2.23
C SER A 74 2.07 7.38 2.04
N LEU A 75 2.81 8.23 2.76
CA LEU A 75 4.22 8.05 3.02
C LEU A 75 4.40 7.91 4.52
N GLY A 76 4.90 6.75 4.96
CA GLY A 76 5.25 6.44 6.34
C GLY A 76 6.76 6.45 6.53
N VAL A 77 7.22 7.01 7.65
CA VAL A 77 8.64 7.03 8.01
C VAL A 77 8.82 6.49 9.41
N THR A 78 9.76 5.59 9.56
CA THR A 78 10.25 5.09 10.85
C THR A 78 11.67 5.55 11.05
N VAL A 79 11.95 6.21 12.17
CA VAL A 79 13.30 6.67 12.57
C VAL A 79 13.74 5.92 13.81
N TYR A 80 15.00 5.52 13.84
CA TYR A 80 15.63 4.87 14.98
C TYR A 80 16.79 5.72 15.52
N LEU A 81 16.78 5.95 16.85
CA LEU A 81 17.86 6.56 17.62
C LEU A 81 18.38 5.52 18.62
N GLY A 82 19.30 4.66 18.16
CA GLY A 82 19.68 3.46 18.90
C GLY A 82 18.48 2.50 18.98
N ARG A 83 18.00 2.21 20.18
CA ARG A 83 16.86 1.33 20.44
C ARG A 83 15.53 2.10 20.67
N LYS A 84 15.51 3.37 20.37
CA LYS A 84 14.31 4.21 20.41
C LYS A 84 13.74 4.35 19.01
N ARG A 85 12.42 4.24 18.87
CA ARG A 85 11.73 4.27 17.58
C ARG A 85 10.64 5.34 17.58
N GLY A 86 10.57 6.11 16.51
CA GLY A 86 9.46 7.03 16.24
C GLY A 86 8.91 6.82 14.84
N ASN A 87 7.60 6.93 14.69
CA ASN A 87 6.90 6.78 13.40
C ASN A 87 6.02 8.00 13.16
N ALA A 88 5.96 8.43 11.91
CA ALA A 88 5.01 9.43 11.45
C ALA A 88 4.64 9.15 9.98
N SER A 89 3.50 9.66 9.54
CA SER A 89 3.03 9.48 8.16
C SER A 89 2.35 10.75 7.65
N THR A 90 2.27 10.86 6.32
CA THR A 90 1.57 11.94 5.62
C THR A 90 0.94 11.41 4.33
N SER A 91 -0.17 12.02 3.91
CA SER A 91 -0.75 11.84 2.57
C SER A 91 -0.35 12.99 1.60
N ASP A 92 0.37 13.99 2.08
CA ASP A 92 0.93 15.06 1.26
C ASP A 92 2.36 14.70 0.83
N PHE A 93 2.55 14.50 -0.49
CA PHE A 93 3.83 14.13 -1.08
C PHE A 93 4.71 15.34 -1.45
N SER A 94 4.36 16.55 -1.01
CA SER A 94 5.25 17.70 -1.17
C SER A 94 6.55 17.49 -0.36
N ALA A 95 7.67 17.98 -0.91
CA ALA A 95 8.97 17.86 -0.25
C ALA A 95 8.99 18.50 1.16
N ALA A 96 8.18 19.54 1.39
CA ALA A 96 8.03 20.17 2.69
C ALA A 96 7.33 19.24 3.69
N ALA A 97 6.20 18.62 3.30
CA ALA A 97 5.45 17.69 4.14
C ALA A 97 6.26 16.44 4.46
N VAL A 98 7.00 15.89 3.47
CA VAL A 98 7.91 14.76 3.69
C VAL A 98 8.95 15.09 4.76
N ARG A 99 9.65 16.24 4.66
CA ARG A 99 10.64 16.65 5.67
C ARG A 99 10.01 16.87 7.05
N GLN A 100 8.82 17.47 7.12
CA GLN A 100 8.10 17.64 8.40
C GLN A 100 7.72 16.30 9.02
N THR A 101 7.32 15.33 8.21
CA THR A 101 6.99 13.97 8.68
C THR A 101 8.22 13.27 9.23
N VAL A 102 9.37 13.37 8.56
CA VAL A 102 10.64 12.83 9.06
C VAL A 102 11.05 13.49 10.37
N GLN A 103 10.93 14.83 10.47
CA GLN A 103 11.20 15.57 11.70
C GLN A 103 10.30 15.11 12.85
N ALA A 104 9.01 14.93 12.59
CA ALA A 104 8.06 14.43 13.58
C ALA A 104 8.43 13.01 14.07
N ALA A 105 8.77 12.10 13.16
CA ALA A 105 9.23 10.76 13.52
C ALA A 105 10.51 10.79 14.36
N TYR A 106 11.47 11.65 13.99
CA TYR A 106 12.70 11.86 14.74
C TYR A 106 12.43 12.38 16.15
N ASP A 107 11.58 13.40 16.30
CA ASP A 107 11.23 13.99 17.60
C ASP A 107 10.50 12.97 18.50
N ILE A 108 9.61 12.17 17.94
CA ILE A 108 8.96 11.05 18.66
C ILE A 108 10.03 10.08 19.18
N ALA A 109 10.98 9.66 18.32
CA ALA A 109 12.04 8.72 18.70
C ALA A 109 12.89 9.25 19.87
N ARG A 110 13.13 10.56 19.97
CA ARG A 110 13.90 11.16 21.08
C ARG A 110 13.26 10.93 22.44
N PHE A 111 11.94 10.90 22.50
CA PHE A 111 11.18 10.81 23.75
C PHE A 111 10.60 9.44 24.04
N THR A 112 10.67 8.51 23.07
CA THR A 112 10.21 7.11 23.23
C THR A 112 11.17 6.36 24.16
N ALA A 113 10.63 5.43 24.94
CA ALA A 113 11.43 4.49 25.73
C ALA A 113 12.24 3.55 24.83
N GLU A 114 13.37 3.08 25.33
CA GLU A 114 14.15 2.06 24.63
C GLU A 114 13.43 0.72 24.59
N ASP A 115 13.45 0.10 23.40
CA ASP A 115 12.98 -1.26 23.18
C ASP A 115 14.16 -2.11 22.68
N PRO A 116 14.61 -3.10 23.47
CA PRO A 116 15.81 -3.89 23.14
C PRO A 116 15.76 -4.58 21.76
N VAL A 117 14.54 -4.81 21.25
CA VAL A 117 14.32 -5.49 19.96
C VAL A 117 14.03 -4.53 18.80
N ALA A 118 13.93 -3.21 19.09
CA ALA A 118 13.71 -2.22 18.04
C ALA A 118 14.94 -2.08 17.15
N GLY A 119 14.75 -2.11 15.83
CA GLY A 119 15.80 -1.94 14.83
C GLY A 119 15.36 -2.39 13.46
N LEU A 120 16.20 -2.12 12.46
CA LEU A 120 16.11 -2.74 11.15
C LEU A 120 16.71 -4.15 11.19
N PRO A 121 16.36 -5.04 10.24
CA PRO A 121 17.01 -6.34 10.11
C PRO A 121 18.53 -6.16 9.91
N ASP A 122 19.30 -7.18 10.30
CA ASP A 122 20.73 -7.18 10.04
C ASP A 122 21.00 -7.29 8.53
N ALA A 123 22.15 -6.79 8.07
CA ALA A 123 22.46 -6.74 6.63
C ALA A 123 22.38 -8.12 5.96
N ASP A 124 22.78 -9.16 6.68
CA ASP A 124 22.76 -10.55 6.19
C ASP A 124 21.34 -11.13 6.08
N ASP A 125 20.36 -10.50 6.72
CA ASP A 125 18.93 -10.89 6.66
C ASP A 125 18.16 -10.12 5.58
N VAL A 126 18.81 -9.18 4.88
CA VAL A 126 18.22 -8.44 3.78
C VAL A 126 18.40 -9.22 2.48
N ALA A 127 17.31 -9.49 1.78
CA ALA A 127 17.38 -10.22 0.52
C ALA A 127 18.08 -9.38 -0.58
N ASP A 128 19.04 -10.01 -1.26
CA ASP A 128 19.82 -9.39 -2.35
C ASP A 128 19.06 -9.31 -3.67
N SER A 129 18.02 -10.12 -3.82
CA SER A 129 17.18 -10.16 -5.02
C SER A 129 15.76 -10.59 -4.70
N TYR A 130 14.82 -10.14 -5.53
CA TYR A 130 13.40 -10.46 -5.39
C TYR A 130 12.91 -11.08 -6.69
N PRO A 131 12.26 -12.28 -6.65
CA PRO A 131 11.61 -12.82 -7.83
C PRO A 131 10.43 -11.93 -8.22
N ASP A 132 10.21 -11.79 -9.52
CA ASP A 132 8.95 -11.24 -10.03
C ASP A 132 7.85 -12.25 -9.73
N LEU A 133 6.90 -11.85 -8.89
CA LEU A 133 5.78 -12.70 -8.47
C LEU A 133 4.55 -12.49 -9.34
N ASP A 134 4.62 -11.60 -10.35
CA ASP A 134 3.51 -11.27 -11.26
C ASP A 134 2.19 -11.00 -10.50
N LEU A 135 2.22 -10.09 -9.52
CA LEU A 135 1.09 -9.86 -8.62
C LEU A 135 0.07 -8.83 -9.15
N PHE A 136 0.40 -8.12 -10.23
CA PHE A 136 -0.45 -7.05 -10.73
C PHE A 136 -1.39 -7.51 -11.83
N HIS A 137 -2.62 -7.87 -11.45
CA HIS A 137 -3.69 -8.28 -12.34
C HIS A 137 -4.92 -7.38 -12.16
N PRO A 138 -4.94 -6.16 -12.75
CA PRO A 138 -6.01 -5.20 -12.54
C PRO A 138 -7.34 -5.74 -13.06
N TRP A 139 -8.36 -5.70 -12.23
CA TRP A 139 -9.72 -6.03 -12.59
C TRP A 139 -10.52 -4.76 -12.89
N SER A 140 -10.77 -4.50 -14.17
CA SER A 140 -11.50 -3.33 -14.65
C SER A 140 -13.01 -3.52 -14.47
N ILE A 141 -13.47 -3.71 -13.23
CA ILE A 141 -14.88 -3.82 -12.89
C ILE A 141 -15.46 -2.45 -12.58
N ASP A 142 -16.66 -2.18 -13.09
CA ASP A 142 -17.45 -1.00 -12.70
C ASP A 142 -18.48 -1.33 -11.61
N SER A 143 -19.16 -0.30 -11.12
CA SER A 143 -20.13 -0.47 -10.03
C SER A 143 -21.39 -1.23 -10.45
N GLU A 144 -21.79 -1.17 -11.71
CA GLU A 144 -22.96 -1.88 -12.22
C GLU A 144 -22.70 -3.38 -12.29
N GLU A 145 -21.53 -3.77 -12.82
CA GLU A 145 -21.13 -5.15 -12.89
C GLU A 145 -20.89 -5.75 -11.49
N ALA A 146 -20.26 -4.99 -10.58
CA ALA A 146 -20.08 -5.39 -9.19
C ALA A 146 -21.44 -5.61 -8.48
N ALA A 147 -22.41 -4.71 -8.68
CA ALA A 147 -23.77 -4.85 -8.15
C ALA A 147 -24.47 -6.08 -8.73
N ARG A 148 -24.35 -6.32 -10.05
CA ARG A 148 -24.91 -7.51 -10.70
C ARG A 148 -24.38 -8.81 -10.12
N ILE A 149 -23.09 -8.88 -9.85
CA ILE A 149 -22.45 -10.06 -9.23
C ILE A 149 -22.95 -10.24 -7.80
N ALA A 150 -23.00 -9.17 -7.01
CA ALA A 150 -23.47 -9.20 -5.62
C ALA A 150 -24.94 -9.63 -5.53
N LEU A 151 -25.83 -9.06 -6.39
CA LEU A 151 -27.23 -9.45 -6.47
C LEU A 151 -27.41 -10.93 -6.85
N ALA A 152 -26.63 -11.43 -7.79
CA ALA A 152 -26.69 -12.83 -8.19
C ALA A 152 -26.26 -13.75 -7.03
N CYS A 153 -25.25 -13.35 -6.27
CA CYS A 153 -24.78 -14.08 -5.09
C CYS A 153 -25.87 -14.16 -4.01
N GLU A 154 -26.50 -13.04 -3.66
CA GLU A 154 -27.58 -13.00 -2.68
C GLU A 154 -28.81 -13.78 -3.13
N ALA A 155 -29.22 -13.64 -4.40
CA ALA A 155 -30.33 -14.36 -4.99
C ALA A 155 -30.13 -15.89 -4.92
N ALA A 156 -28.92 -16.37 -5.18
CA ALA A 156 -28.57 -17.79 -5.05
C ALA A 156 -28.77 -18.31 -3.61
N ALA A 157 -28.40 -17.51 -2.60
CA ALA A 157 -28.63 -17.85 -1.20
C ALA A 157 -30.13 -17.98 -0.88
N PHE A 158 -30.96 -17.00 -1.29
CA PHE A 158 -32.42 -17.07 -1.10
C PHE A 158 -33.07 -18.25 -1.84
N ALA A 159 -32.56 -18.61 -3.01
CA ALA A 159 -33.07 -19.74 -3.80
C ALA A 159 -32.82 -21.10 -3.14
N THR A 160 -31.88 -21.21 -2.23
CA THR A 160 -31.48 -22.47 -1.57
C THR A 160 -32.60 -23.05 -0.71
N SER A 161 -33.39 -22.21 -0.02
CA SER A 161 -34.47 -22.66 0.84
C SER A 161 -35.50 -21.56 1.12
N LYS A 162 -36.81 -21.89 1.10
CA LYS A 162 -37.88 -20.97 1.52
C LYS A 162 -37.80 -20.56 3.00
N LYS A 163 -36.97 -21.22 3.80
CA LYS A 163 -36.71 -20.85 5.19
C LYS A 163 -35.78 -19.66 5.32
N ILE A 164 -35.01 -19.33 4.27
CA ILE A 164 -34.14 -18.15 4.22
C ILE A 164 -35.02 -16.97 3.83
N ASN A 165 -35.33 -16.14 4.81
CA ASN A 165 -36.21 -14.97 4.65
C ASN A 165 -35.50 -13.65 4.95
N ASN A 166 -34.22 -13.68 5.27
CA ASN A 166 -33.38 -12.51 5.51
C ASN A 166 -31.94 -12.78 5.05
N SER A 167 -31.22 -11.71 4.73
CA SER A 167 -29.81 -11.68 4.36
C SER A 167 -29.16 -10.47 5.03
N GLU A 168 -27.91 -10.62 5.43
CA GLU A 168 -27.04 -9.48 5.80
C GLU A 168 -26.44 -8.80 4.58
N GLY A 169 -26.74 -9.33 3.39
CA GLY A 169 -26.29 -8.81 2.10
C GLY A 169 -25.22 -9.68 1.45
N ALA A 170 -24.81 -9.21 0.28
CA ALA A 170 -23.64 -9.70 -0.44
C ALA A 170 -22.83 -8.51 -0.96
N GLY A 171 -21.53 -8.68 -1.13
CA GLY A 171 -20.68 -7.61 -1.61
C GLY A 171 -19.60 -8.08 -2.57
N VAL A 172 -19.12 -7.13 -3.37
CA VAL A 172 -17.95 -7.27 -4.23
C VAL A 172 -16.98 -6.17 -3.89
N SER A 173 -15.72 -6.52 -3.65
CA SER A 173 -14.63 -5.57 -3.46
C SER A 173 -13.51 -5.88 -4.43
N ALA A 174 -13.04 -4.86 -5.14
CA ALA A 174 -11.86 -4.90 -5.99
C ALA A 174 -10.87 -3.84 -5.48
N GLN A 175 -9.67 -4.28 -5.08
CA GLN A 175 -8.63 -3.41 -4.50
C GLN A 175 -7.33 -3.61 -5.27
N GLN A 176 -6.61 -2.52 -5.50
CA GLN A 176 -5.27 -2.56 -6.04
C GLN A 176 -4.37 -1.59 -5.27
N SER A 177 -3.12 -1.96 -5.10
CA SER A 177 -2.14 -1.12 -4.40
C SER A 177 -0.79 -1.17 -5.09
N HIS A 178 -0.07 -0.05 -5.02
CA HIS A 178 1.32 0.09 -5.41
C HIS A 178 2.10 0.57 -4.18
N ILE A 179 3.13 -0.16 -3.80
CA ILE A 179 3.91 0.09 -2.58
C ILE A 179 5.39 0.05 -2.95
N PHE A 180 6.16 0.98 -2.38
CA PHE A 180 7.61 0.97 -2.44
C PHE A 180 8.20 1.22 -1.06
N THR A 181 9.17 0.40 -0.65
CA THR A 181 9.83 0.53 0.65
C THR A 181 11.35 0.52 0.48
N ALA A 182 12.06 1.30 1.30
CA ALA A 182 13.50 1.21 1.44
C ALA A 182 13.93 1.61 2.85
N HIS A 183 15.20 1.29 3.19
CA HIS A 183 15.79 1.64 4.47
C HIS A 183 17.30 1.94 4.35
N LEU A 184 17.87 2.62 5.36
CA LEU A 184 19.27 3.11 5.31
C LEU A 184 20.34 2.01 5.24
N ARG A 185 20.02 0.77 5.60
CA ARG A 185 20.95 -0.37 5.51
C ARG A 185 20.98 -1.06 4.13
N GLY A 186 20.28 -0.51 3.14
CA GLY A 186 20.05 -1.14 1.86
C GLY A 186 18.76 -1.96 1.84
N GLY A 187 18.35 -2.43 0.67
CA GLY A 187 17.07 -3.12 0.46
C GLY A 187 15.97 -2.16 0.02
N GLU A 188 15.62 -2.27 -1.26
CA GLU A 188 14.53 -1.53 -1.90
C GLU A 188 13.52 -2.54 -2.42
N ARG A 189 12.21 -2.23 -2.29
CA ARG A 189 11.12 -3.08 -2.78
C ARG A 189 10.00 -2.23 -3.36
N GLY A 190 9.49 -2.62 -4.51
CA GLY A 190 8.35 -1.98 -5.16
C GLY A 190 7.79 -2.82 -6.31
#